data_1d1b8ffabf7747d136ca7d2106917aff
#
_entry.id   1d1b8ffabf7747d136ca7d2106917aff
#
_cell.length_a   1.000
_cell.length_b   1.000
_cell.length_c   1.000
_cell.angle_alpha   90.00
_cell.angle_beta   90.00
_cell.angle_gamma   90.00
#
_symmetry.space_group_name_H-M   'P 1'
#
loop_
_entity.id
_entity.type
_entity.pdbx_description
1 polymer ?
#
loop_
_entity_poly.entity_id
_entity_poly.type
_entity_poly.pdbx_seq_one_letter_code
_entity_poly.pdbx_strand_id
1 'polypeptide(L)'
;MKPLTRLKFGQLQRVGSPRLGRCRGMALIAVLWLVAAMSLIISGVVRSVRVDAQAVGLQRQLLRASVVGDAALLLAMQNLHADPKGLPKGQKNLSVDFGGQSYPVRITPLNGLVDLNNAPVALLAGLYQYAGGADPATAQTLAQDTLVTRQRINRKGLPWGFAAADDLLLVPGISYDLYAKVAPLVTAVIKNGSGRVNPLAAPLGVLEALAAGNTIRANQFMAQRDATDFLLDGTFFKPELIDMAVSKSLRFEVSVELPDGSRLQRAWQVYWDTDPRTNLPWRVLGKQQLLLPSPRAV
;
A
#
# COMPACT_ATOMS: atom_id res chain seq x y z
N MET A 1 -11.93 76.16 -87.50
CA MET A 1 -10.92 77.15 -87.11
C MET A 1 -11.04 77.43 -85.63
N LYS A 2 -10.16 76.85 -84.79
CA LYS A 2 -9.92 77.27 -83.42
C LYS A 2 -8.56 76.64 -82.99
N PRO A 3 -7.71 77.41 -82.34
CA PRO A 3 -6.29 77.08 -82.17
C PRO A 3 -6.01 76.13 -80.98
N LEU A 4 -4.92 75.41 -81.13
CA LEU A 4 -4.34 74.49 -80.19
C LEU A 4 -3.79 75.17 -78.96
N THR A 5 -4.24 74.81 -77.77
CA THR A 5 -3.73 75.26 -76.46
C THR A 5 -2.55 74.41 -76.06
N ARG A 6 -1.41 75.00 -75.83
CA ARG A 6 -0.16 74.34 -75.31
C ARG A 6 -0.36 73.85 -73.89
N LEU A 7 -0.10 72.57 -73.69
CA LEU A 7 0.05 71.95 -72.39
C LEU A 7 1.45 72.33 -71.82
N LYS A 8 1.47 72.94 -70.65
CA LYS A 8 2.66 73.16 -69.82
C LYS A 8 3.13 71.90 -69.22
N PHE A 9 4.37 71.48 -69.44
CA PHE A 9 5.06 70.47 -68.70
C PHE A 9 5.25 70.86 -67.23
N GLY A 10 4.56 70.26 -66.31
CA GLY A 10 4.76 70.36 -64.88
C GLY A 10 6.06 69.74 -64.46
N GLN A 11 6.83 70.38 -63.63
CA GLN A 11 8.08 69.96 -63.05
C GLN A 11 7.84 68.70 -62.19
N LEU A 12 8.59 67.66 -62.50
CA LEU A 12 8.69 66.45 -61.63
C LEU A 12 9.43 66.82 -60.33
N GLN A 13 8.68 66.96 -59.25
CA GLN A 13 9.20 67.08 -57.92
C GLN A 13 9.91 65.77 -57.57
N ARG A 14 11.23 65.79 -57.35
CA ARG A 14 12.02 64.69 -56.82
C ARG A 14 11.53 64.41 -55.42
N VAL A 15 10.80 63.30 -55.26
CA VAL A 15 10.50 62.69 -53.96
C VAL A 15 11.82 62.21 -53.36
N GLY A 16 12.26 62.89 -52.30
CA GLY A 16 13.47 62.54 -51.56
C GLY A 16 13.33 61.06 -51.04
N SER A 17 14.28 60.25 -51.41
CA SER A 17 14.40 58.92 -50.86
C SER A 17 14.50 59.00 -49.34
N PRO A 18 13.68 58.20 -48.58
CA PRO A 18 13.81 58.13 -47.13
C PRO A 18 15.21 57.59 -46.80
N ARG A 19 16.00 58.38 -46.10
CA ARG A 19 17.26 57.95 -45.51
C ARG A 19 16.90 56.89 -44.54
N LEU A 20 17.11 55.58 -44.89
CA LEU A 20 17.16 54.45 -43.99
C LEU A 20 18.27 54.70 -42.96
N GLY A 21 17.87 55.31 -41.84
CA GLY A 21 18.75 55.54 -40.70
C GLY A 21 19.34 54.20 -40.27
N ARG A 22 20.63 54.22 -40.08
CA ARG A 22 21.45 53.08 -39.64
C ARG A 22 20.94 52.50 -38.32
N CYS A 23 19.95 51.57 -38.36
CA CYS A 23 19.49 50.75 -37.21
C CYS A 23 20.42 49.57 -36.94
N ARG A 24 21.73 49.72 -37.09
CA ARG A 24 22.70 48.62 -36.83
C ARG A 24 22.71 48.14 -35.38
N GLY A 25 22.36 48.98 -34.38
CA GLY A 25 22.28 48.58 -32.96
C GLY A 25 21.01 47.81 -32.61
N MET A 26 19.85 48.16 -33.21
CA MET A 26 18.59 47.49 -32.94
C MET A 26 18.55 46.02 -33.45
N ALA A 27 19.19 45.76 -34.59
CA ALA A 27 19.29 44.41 -35.14
C ALA A 27 20.09 43.47 -34.21
N LEU A 28 21.16 43.95 -33.58
CA LEU A 28 21.97 43.21 -32.66
C LEU A 28 21.20 42.83 -31.37
N ILE A 29 20.45 43.83 -30.84
CA ILE A 29 19.59 43.61 -29.66
C ILE A 29 18.48 42.59 -29.96
N ALA A 30 17.86 42.71 -31.15
CA ALA A 30 16.83 41.74 -31.57
C ALA A 30 17.36 40.28 -31.67
N VAL A 31 18.57 40.11 -32.26
CA VAL A 31 19.22 38.81 -32.33
C VAL A 31 19.55 38.28 -30.95
N LEU A 32 20.04 39.14 -30.05
CA LEU A 32 20.39 38.74 -28.67
C LEU A 32 19.14 38.27 -27.89
N TRP A 33 18.02 38.98 -28.03
CA TRP A 33 16.72 38.59 -27.48
C TRP A 33 16.21 37.26 -28.06
N LEU A 34 16.37 37.08 -29.37
CA LEU A 34 15.95 35.85 -30.04
C LEU A 34 16.78 34.65 -29.56
N VAL A 35 18.10 34.81 -29.43
CA VAL A 35 18.99 33.75 -28.86
C VAL A 35 18.65 33.49 -27.41
N ALA A 36 18.38 34.51 -26.59
CA ALA A 36 17.98 34.35 -25.21
C ALA A 36 16.64 33.62 -25.11
N ALA A 37 15.64 33.97 -25.92
CA ALA A 37 14.34 33.28 -25.95
C ALA A 37 14.48 31.81 -26.38
N MET A 38 15.27 31.51 -27.42
CA MET A 38 15.53 30.13 -27.84
C MET A 38 16.28 29.33 -26.76
N SER A 39 17.23 29.92 -26.05
CA SER A 39 17.96 29.28 -24.97
C SER A 39 17.02 28.89 -23.81
N LEU A 40 16.05 29.75 -23.47
CA LEU A 40 15.01 29.47 -22.47
C LEU A 40 14.11 28.30 -22.89
N ILE A 41 13.67 28.29 -24.16
CA ILE A 41 12.83 27.20 -24.70
C ILE A 41 13.60 25.89 -24.66
N ILE A 42 14.85 25.86 -25.16
CA ILE A 42 15.69 24.64 -25.16
C ILE A 42 15.92 24.14 -23.72
N SER A 43 16.22 25.05 -22.79
CA SER A 43 16.42 24.70 -21.37
C SER A 43 15.16 24.08 -20.76
N GLY A 44 13.97 24.59 -21.10
CA GLY A 44 12.67 24.04 -20.68
C GLY A 44 12.44 22.61 -21.21
N VAL A 45 12.71 22.39 -22.50
CA VAL A 45 12.57 21.07 -23.14
C VAL A 45 13.55 20.07 -22.54
N VAL A 46 14.82 20.43 -22.36
CA VAL A 46 15.83 19.54 -21.76
C VAL A 46 15.45 19.15 -20.33
N ARG A 47 14.91 20.09 -19.55
CA ARG A 47 14.44 19.81 -18.20
C ARG A 47 13.25 18.83 -18.19
N SER A 48 12.28 19.04 -19.08
CA SER A 48 11.12 18.13 -19.23
C SER A 48 11.56 16.70 -19.59
N VAL A 49 12.42 16.56 -20.60
CA VAL A 49 12.95 15.25 -21.04
C VAL A 49 13.70 14.51 -19.91
N ARG A 50 14.46 15.26 -19.09
CA ARG A 50 15.16 14.65 -17.94
C ARG A 50 14.19 14.14 -16.87
N VAL A 51 13.15 14.91 -16.56
CA VAL A 51 12.10 14.51 -15.59
C VAL A 51 11.36 13.27 -16.10
N ASP A 52 10.98 13.27 -17.38
CA ASP A 52 10.30 12.12 -18.00
C ASP A 52 11.18 10.88 -18.01
N ALA A 53 12.48 11.01 -18.33
CA ALA A 53 13.44 9.91 -18.31
C ALA A 53 13.62 9.33 -16.89
N GLN A 54 13.66 10.18 -15.86
CA GLN A 54 13.73 9.75 -14.47
C GLN A 54 12.45 9.02 -14.03
N ALA A 55 11.27 9.53 -14.42
CA ALA A 55 9.98 8.90 -14.12
C ALA A 55 9.88 7.52 -14.76
N VAL A 56 10.27 7.37 -16.04
CA VAL A 56 10.30 6.08 -16.73
C VAL A 56 11.31 5.12 -16.09
N GLY A 57 12.48 5.63 -15.67
CA GLY A 57 13.49 4.88 -14.94
C GLY A 57 12.94 4.29 -13.63
N LEU A 58 12.28 5.11 -12.82
CA LEU A 58 11.64 4.68 -11.57
C LEU A 58 10.53 3.64 -11.83
N GLN A 59 9.66 3.89 -12.81
CA GLN A 59 8.60 2.94 -13.16
C GLN A 59 9.15 1.57 -13.56
N ARG A 60 10.24 1.53 -14.34
CA ARG A 60 10.91 0.26 -14.71
C ARG A 60 11.49 -0.45 -13.49
N GLN A 61 12.09 0.27 -12.54
CA GLN A 61 12.61 -0.31 -11.31
C GLN A 61 11.50 -0.88 -10.44
N LEU A 62 10.40 -0.15 -10.25
CA LEU A 62 9.23 -0.61 -9.50
C LEU A 62 8.59 -1.85 -10.15
N LEU A 63 8.48 -1.86 -11.48
CA LEU A 63 7.95 -3.01 -12.20
C LEU A 63 8.84 -4.25 -12.03
N ARG A 64 10.16 -4.10 -12.17
CA ARG A 64 11.11 -5.20 -11.94
C ARG A 64 11.01 -5.72 -10.50
N ALA A 65 11.01 -4.84 -9.51
CA ALA A 65 10.88 -5.21 -8.11
C ALA A 65 9.52 -5.92 -7.83
N SER A 66 8.43 -5.48 -8.47
CA SER A 66 7.13 -6.13 -8.31
C SER A 66 7.12 -7.54 -8.90
N VAL A 67 7.72 -7.75 -10.07
CA VAL A 67 7.83 -9.08 -10.70
C VAL A 67 8.69 -10.02 -9.86
N VAL A 68 9.82 -9.54 -9.36
CA VAL A 68 10.69 -10.30 -8.45
C VAL A 68 9.95 -10.67 -7.16
N GLY A 69 9.24 -9.71 -6.56
CA GLY A 69 8.45 -9.96 -5.37
C GLY A 69 7.35 -10.99 -5.60
N ASP A 70 6.62 -10.88 -6.72
CA ASP A 70 5.57 -11.84 -7.08
C ASP A 70 6.15 -13.25 -7.33
N ALA A 71 7.32 -13.34 -7.98
CA ALA A 71 8.01 -14.62 -8.17
C ALA A 71 8.43 -15.25 -6.85
N ALA A 72 9.01 -14.46 -5.93
CA ALA A 72 9.41 -14.93 -4.61
C ALA A 72 8.19 -15.42 -3.79
N LEU A 73 7.06 -14.71 -3.85
CA LEU A 73 5.83 -15.15 -3.19
C LEU A 73 5.29 -16.47 -3.76
N LEU A 74 5.30 -16.64 -5.09
CA LEU A 74 4.88 -17.88 -5.74
C LEU A 74 5.76 -19.06 -5.35
N LEU A 75 7.09 -18.88 -5.36
CA LEU A 75 8.04 -19.90 -4.93
C LEU A 75 7.86 -20.26 -3.44
N ALA A 76 7.62 -19.26 -2.59
CA ALA A 76 7.33 -19.50 -1.18
C ALA A 76 6.05 -20.33 -0.98
N MET A 77 5.00 -20.07 -1.78
CA MET A 77 3.78 -20.90 -1.76
C MET A 77 4.03 -22.32 -2.24
N GLN A 78 4.83 -22.52 -3.30
CA GLN A 78 5.23 -23.85 -3.76
C GLN A 78 6.03 -24.60 -2.70
N ASN A 79 7.02 -23.94 -2.06
CA ASN A 79 7.82 -24.52 -1.00
C ASN A 79 6.95 -24.91 0.22
N LEU A 80 5.99 -24.05 0.59
CA LEU A 80 5.06 -24.36 1.67
C LEU A 80 4.14 -25.53 1.31
N HIS A 81 3.71 -25.64 0.05
CA HIS A 81 2.89 -26.77 -0.40
C HIS A 81 3.65 -28.08 -0.35
N ALA A 82 4.94 -28.07 -0.64
CA ALA A 82 5.81 -29.23 -0.58
C ALA A 82 6.29 -29.58 0.85
N ASP A 83 6.05 -28.68 1.82
CA ASP A 83 6.49 -28.90 3.21
C ASP A 83 5.67 -30.03 3.89
N PRO A 84 6.29 -31.13 4.29
CA PRO A 84 5.58 -32.23 4.98
C PRO A 84 4.99 -31.82 6.33
N LYS A 85 5.47 -30.73 6.94
CA LYS A 85 4.91 -30.17 8.18
C LYS A 85 3.56 -29.48 7.96
N GLY A 86 3.20 -29.20 6.70
CA GLY A 86 1.97 -28.53 6.31
C GLY A 86 1.94 -27.04 6.65
N LEU A 87 0.73 -26.51 6.87
CA LEU A 87 0.54 -25.09 7.12
C LEU A 87 1.07 -24.69 8.50
N PRO A 88 1.68 -23.49 8.62
CA PRO A 88 2.23 -23.03 9.89
C PRO A 88 1.14 -22.70 10.91
N LYS A 89 1.35 -23.04 12.16
CA LYS A 89 0.50 -22.66 13.29
C LYS A 89 0.68 -21.21 13.69
N GLY A 90 1.91 -20.69 13.53
CA GLY A 90 2.29 -19.32 13.84
C GLY A 90 2.99 -18.67 12.67
N GLN A 91 3.62 -17.53 12.92
CA GLN A 91 4.42 -16.83 11.90
C GLN A 91 5.62 -17.71 11.51
N LYS A 92 5.87 -17.81 10.19
CA LYS A 92 7.01 -18.55 9.62
C LYS A 92 7.76 -17.66 8.65
N ASN A 93 9.08 -17.65 8.74
CA ASN A 93 9.95 -17.01 7.76
C ASN A 93 10.55 -18.09 6.86
N LEU A 94 10.47 -17.89 5.56
CA LEU A 94 10.99 -18.79 4.55
C LEU A 94 11.90 -18.01 3.62
N SER A 95 13.12 -18.46 3.41
CA SER A 95 14.03 -17.86 2.43
C SER A 95 13.83 -18.52 1.07
N VAL A 96 13.72 -17.71 0.03
CA VAL A 96 13.50 -18.16 -1.35
C VAL A 96 14.55 -17.57 -2.25
N ASP A 97 15.22 -18.41 -3.02
CA ASP A 97 16.24 -17.98 -3.97
C ASP A 97 15.63 -17.75 -5.35
N PHE A 98 15.82 -16.54 -5.89
CA PHE A 98 15.36 -16.16 -7.22
C PHE A 98 16.36 -15.20 -7.88
N GLY A 99 16.74 -15.50 -9.13
CA GLY A 99 17.67 -14.63 -9.89
C GLY A 99 19.04 -14.45 -9.24
N GLY A 100 19.52 -15.42 -8.45
CA GLY A 100 20.81 -15.35 -7.75
C GLY A 100 20.79 -14.54 -6.44
N GLN A 101 19.62 -14.14 -5.98
CA GLN A 101 19.41 -13.45 -4.70
C GLN A 101 18.43 -14.21 -3.83
N SER A 102 18.61 -14.12 -2.51
CA SER A 102 17.74 -14.73 -1.52
C SER A 102 16.77 -13.71 -0.94
N TYR A 103 15.48 -14.04 -0.98
CA TYR A 103 14.41 -13.16 -0.52
C TYR A 103 13.72 -13.79 0.68
N PRO A 104 13.76 -13.13 1.86
CA PRO A 104 13.00 -13.58 3.03
C PRO A 104 11.51 -13.30 2.81
N VAL A 105 10.72 -14.35 2.80
CA VAL A 105 9.26 -14.30 2.74
C VAL A 105 8.70 -14.59 4.12
N ARG A 106 7.90 -13.67 4.66
CA ARG A 106 7.16 -13.86 5.91
C ARG A 106 5.80 -14.43 5.60
N ILE A 107 5.44 -15.49 6.29
CA ILE A 107 4.15 -16.16 6.20
C ILE A 107 3.45 -16.00 7.54
N THR A 108 2.30 -15.34 7.54
CA THR A 108 1.52 -15.05 8.75
C THR A 108 0.10 -15.63 8.60
N PRO A 109 -0.33 -16.55 9.46
CA PRO A 109 -1.72 -16.97 9.53
C PRO A 109 -2.65 -15.79 9.88
N LEU A 110 -3.70 -15.60 9.09
CA LEU A 110 -4.60 -14.45 9.27
C LEU A 110 -5.51 -14.58 10.50
N ASN A 111 -5.68 -15.78 11.05
CA ASN A 111 -6.37 -15.98 12.33
C ASN A 111 -5.59 -15.43 13.55
N GLY A 112 -4.38 -14.93 13.36
CA GLY A 112 -3.68 -14.11 14.35
C GLY A 112 -4.18 -12.66 14.43
N LEU A 113 -4.98 -12.22 13.45
CA LEU A 113 -5.63 -10.90 13.43
C LEU A 113 -7.08 -11.01 13.92
N VAL A 114 -7.63 -9.90 14.38
CA VAL A 114 -9.05 -9.85 14.79
C VAL A 114 -9.94 -9.82 13.56
N ASP A 115 -10.80 -10.81 13.41
CA ASP A 115 -11.73 -10.92 12.29
C ASP A 115 -12.94 -10.01 12.52
N LEU A 116 -13.06 -8.94 11.75
CA LEU A 116 -14.17 -7.97 11.87
C LEU A 116 -15.53 -8.61 11.69
N ASN A 117 -15.63 -9.67 10.89
CA ASN A 117 -16.89 -10.33 10.57
C ASN A 117 -17.36 -11.31 11.65
N ASN A 118 -16.42 -11.91 12.39
CA ASN A 118 -16.75 -13.00 13.31
C ASN A 118 -16.33 -12.74 14.76
N ALA A 119 -15.44 -11.77 15.03
CA ALA A 119 -14.94 -11.50 16.38
C ALA A 119 -16.07 -11.16 17.38
N PRO A 120 -16.02 -11.70 18.62
CA PRO A 120 -16.95 -11.32 19.67
C PRO A 120 -16.72 -9.87 20.12
N VAL A 121 -17.79 -9.25 20.64
CA VAL A 121 -17.77 -7.85 21.10
C VAL A 121 -16.67 -7.60 22.12
N ALA A 122 -16.43 -8.54 23.03
CA ALA A 122 -15.40 -8.43 24.05
C ALA A 122 -13.98 -8.30 23.46
N LEU A 123 -13.69 -9.00 22.36
CA LEU A 123 -12.42 -8.91 21.66
C LEU A 123 -12.26 -7.60 20.92
N LEU A 124 -13.32 -7.14 20.24
CA LEU A 124 -13.35 -5.84 19.56
C LEU A 124 -13.19 -4.69 20.55
N ALA A 125 -13.89 -4.71 21.68
CA ALA A 125 -13.75 -3.71 22.72
C ALA A 125 -12.31 -3.68 23.29
N GLY A 126 -11.73 -4.84 23.59
CA GLY A 126 -10.35 -4.94 24.01
C GLY A 126 -9.36 -4.37 22.98
N LEU A 127 -9.59 -4.63 21.69
CA LEU A 127 -8.77 -4.09 20.61
C LEU A 127 -8.85 -2.55 20.57
N TYR A 128 -10.05 -1.98 20.59
CA TYR A 128 -10.23 -0.52 20.56
C TYR A 128 -9.69 0.16 21.80
N GLN A 129 -9.84 -0.48 22.96
CA GLN A 129 -9.33 0.06 24.22
C GLN A 129 -7.80 0.00 24.30
N TYR A 130 -7.21 -1.19 24.17
CA TYR A 130 -5.80 -1.41 24.50
C TYR A 130 -4.86 -1.09 23.34
N ALA A 131 -5.22 -1.45 22.12
CA ALA A 131 -4.41 -1.14 20.95
C ALA A 131 -4.80 0.21 20.32
N GLY A 132 -6.08 0.55 20.31
CA GLY A 132 -6.58 1.81 19.77
C GLY A 132 -6.41 3.00 20.71
N GLY A 133 -6.38 2.78 22.04
CA GLY A 133 -6.28 3.82 23.05
C GLY A 133 -7.61 4.53 23.35
N ALA A 134 -8.74 3.92 23.02
CA ALA A 134 -10.06 4.45 23.40
C ALA A 134 -10.33 4.20 24.89
N ASP A 135 -11.12 5.06 25.51
CA ASP A 135 -11.60 4.79 26.87
C ASP A 135 -12.56 3.60 26.90
N PRO A 136 -12.72 2.91 28.04
CA PRO A 136 -13.50 1.66 28.11
C PRO A 136 -14.95 1.80 27.62
N ALA A 137 -15.63 2.92 27.92
CA ALA A 137 -17.02 3.13 27.53
C ALA A 137 -17.15 3.34 26.01
N THR A 138 -16.28 4.17 25.43
CA THR A 138 -16.19 4.40 24.00
C THR A 138 -15.81 3.10 23.27
N ALA A 139 -14.83 2.35 23.76
CA ALA A 139 -14.41 1.08 23.15
C ALA A 139 -15.57 0.06 23.12
N GLN A 140 -16.36 -0.02 24.18
CA GLN A 140 -17.54 -0.89 24.24
C GLN A 140 -18.61 -0.45 23.23
N THR A 141 -18.88 0.86 23.12
CA THR A 141 -19.82 1.40 22.13
C THR A 141 -19.39 1.10 20.71
N LEU A 142 -18.13 1.38 20.37
CA LEU A 142 -17.55 1.10 19.04
C LEU A 142 -17.60 -0.38 18.68
N ALA A 143 -17.39 -1.27 19.64
CA ALA A 143 -17.51 -2.71 19.43
C ALA A 143 -18.96 -3.12 19.11
N GLN A 144 -19.94 -2.54 19.79
CA GLN A 144 -21.37 -2.76 19.49
C GLN A 144 -21.74 -2.20 18.10
N ASP A 145 -21.29 -0.98 17.79
CA ASP A 145 -21.54 -0.35 16.48
C ASP A 145 -20.90 -1.15 15.33
N THR A 146 -19.73 -1.76 15.57
CA THR A 146 -19.09 -2.68 14.63
C THR A 146 -19.98 -3.91 14.40
N LEU A 147 -20.54 -4.49 15.48
CA LEU A 147 -21.47 -5.62 15.38
C LEU A 147 -22.73 -5.24 14.58
N VAL A 148 -23.34 -4.09 14.88
CA VAL A 148 -24.51 -3.59 14.17
C VAL A 148 -24.19 -3.34 12.70
N THR A 149 -23.04 -2.75 12.41
CA THR A 149 -22.62 -2.44 11.03
C THR A 149 -22.44 -3.70 10.20
N ARG A 150 -21.76 -4.73 10.71
CA ARG A 150 -21.57 -5.99 9.97
C ARG A 150 -22.86 -6.77 9.72
N GLN A 151 -23.86 -6.57 10.58
CA GLN A 151 -25.18 -7.24 10.48
C GLN A 151 -26.18 -6.50 9.60
N ARG A 152 -25.87 -5.28 9.15
CA ARG A 152 -26.75 -4.54 8.22
C ARG A 152 -27.05 -5.40 7.00
N ILE A 153 -28.31 -5.44 6.63
CA ILE A 153 -28.77 -6.20 5.48
C ILE A 153 -28.58 -5.35 4.22
N ASN A 154 -27.94 -5.91 3.21
CA ASN A 154 -27.80 -5.28 1.91
C ASN A 154 -29.10 -5.38 1.09
N ARG A 155 -29.14 -4.73 -0.09
CA ARG A 155 -30.32 -4.76 -0.99
C ARG A 155 -30.74 -6.16 -1.45
N LYS A 156 -29.86 -7.18 -1.27
CA LYS A 156 -30.12 -8.58 -1.62
C LYS A 156 -30.62 -9.41 -0.43
N GLY A 157 -30.88 -8.80 0.72
CA GLY A 157 -31.34 -9.50 1.94
C GLY A 157 -30.23 -10.28 2.67
N LEU A 158 -28.97 -10.05 2.33
CA LEU A 158 -27.82 -10.71 2.97
C LEU A 158 -27.12 -9.75 3.94
N PRO A 159 -26.50 -10.24 5.02
CA PRO A 159 -25.65 -9.41 5.86
C PRO A 159 -24.57 -8.72 5.02
N TRP A 160 -24.34 -7.43 5.30
CA TRP A 160 -23.33 -6.65 4.56
C TRP A 160 -21.95 -7.27 4.73
N GLY A 161 -21.54 -7.53 5.98
CA GLY A 161 -20.19 -7.91 6.34
C GLY A 161 -19.16 -6.83 5.96
N PHE A 162 -17.96 -6.99 6.41
CA PHE A 162 -16.81 -6.17 5.97
C PHE A 162 -16.07 -6.92 4.85
N ALA A 163 -15.73 -6.23 3.77
CA ALA A 163 -14.94 -6.79 2.66
C ALA A 163 -13.44 -6.58 2.87
N ALA A 164 -13.06 -5.49 3.55
CA ALA A 164 -11.69 -5.11 3.85
C ALA A 164 -11.58 -4.48 5.24
N ALA A 165 -10.35 -4.31 5.74
CA ALA A 165 -10.11 -3.59 6.99
C ALA A 165 -10.55 -2.12 6.91
N ASP A 166 -10.48 -1.52 5.71
CA ASP A 166 -10.85 -0.13 5.45
C ASP A 166 -12.35 0.13 5.67
N ASP A 167 -13.18 -0.90 5.55
CA ASP A 167 -14.61 -0.80 5.83
C ASP A 167 -14.90 -0.48 7.31
N LEU A 168 -13.91 -0.60 8.19
CA LEU A 168 -14.00 -0.16 9.57
C LEU A 168 -14.34 1.34 9.70
N LEU A 169 -13.92 2.15 8.72
CA LEU A 169 -14.28 3.58 8.65
C LEU A 169 -15.77 3.84 8.41
N LEU A 170 -16.54 2.81 8.03
CA LEU A 170 -18.00 2.91 7.90
C LEU A 170 -18.73 2.75 9.24
N VAL A 171 -18.00 2.33 10.28
CA VAL A 171 -18.57 2.20 11.64
C VAL A 171 -18.66 3.58 12.27
N PRO A 172 -19.83 3.98 12.77
CA PRO A 172 -20.00 5.27 13.46
C PRO A 172 -19.02 5.40 14.63
N GLY A 173 -18.40 6.57 14.75
CA GLY A 173 -17.46 6.87 15.84
C GLY A 173 -16.01 6.40 15.64
N ILE A 174 -15.70 5.64 14.61
CA ILE A 174 -14.31 5.30 14.27
C ILE A 174 -13.63 6.52 13.62
N SER A 175 -12.64 7.09 14.31
CA SER A 175 -11.79 8.15 13.77
C SER A 175 -10.66 7.58 12.92
N TYR A 176 -10.07 8.43 12.05
CA TYR A 176 -8.88 8.04 11.27
C TYR A 176 -7.69 7.68 12.17
N ASP A 177 -7.52 8.35 13.31
CA ASP A 177 -6.44 8.06 14.26
C ASP A 177 -6.62 6.68 14.90
N LEU A 178 -7.84 6.35 15.30
CA LEU A 178 -8.16 5.02 15.83
C LEU A 178 -7.99 3.96 14.74
N TYR A 179 -8.53 4.21 13.55
CA TYR A 179 -8.39 3.31 12.41
C TYR A 179 -6.91 3.04 12.09
N ALA A 180 -6.06 4.06 12.01
CA ALA A 180 -4.64 3.89 11.71
C ALA A 180 -3.92 2.95 12.70
N LYS A 181 -4.30 2.97 13.97
CA LYS A 181 -3.75 2.09 15.00
C LYS A 181 -4.25 0.66 14.89
N VAL A 182 -5.54 0.46 14.58
CA VAL A 182 -6.16 -0.88 14.60
C VAL A 182 -6.17 -1.57 13.25
N ALA A 183 -6.08 -0.85 12.12
CA ALA A 183 -6.09 -1.41 10.77
C ALA A 183 -5.08 -2.55 10.54
N PRO A 184 -3.81 -2.46 11.02
CA PRO A 184 -2.85 -3.56 10.87
C PRO A 184 -3.17 -4.79 11.75
N LEU A 185 -4.09 -4.68 12.69
CA LEU A 185 -4.45 -5.69 13.68
C LEU A 185 -5.74 -6.45 13.34
N VAL A 186 -6.44 -6.02 12.28
CA VAL A 186 -7.74 -6.59 11.90
C VAL A 186 -7.69 -7.22 10.51
N THR A 187 -8.66 -8.07 10.24
CA THR A 187 -8.89 -8.65 8.92
C THR A 187 -10.39 -8.84 8.67
N ALA A 188 -10.78 -8.86 7.40
CA ALA A 188 -12.16 -9.12 6.98
C ALA A 188 -12.27 -10.33 6.02
N VAL A 189 -11.14 -10.98 5.70
CA VAL A 189 -11.08 -11.98 4.62
C VAL A 189 -11.06 -13.43 5.10
N ILE A 190 -11.21 -13.70 6.42
CA ILE A 190 -11.24 -15.05 6.93
C ILE A 190 -12.59 -15.69 6.58
N LYS A 191 -12.56 -16.73 5.76
CA LYS A 191 -13.75 -17.52 5.47
C LYS A 191 -13.98 -18.54 6.59
N ASN A 192 -15.21 -18.58 7.11
CA ASN A 192 -15.62 -19.50 8.18
C ASN A 192 -14.73 -19.41 9.42
N GLY A 193 -14.28 -18.21 9.77
CA GLY A 193 -13.49 -17.96 10.98
C GLY A 193 -14.31 -18.21 12.25
N SER A 194 -13.65 -18.74 13.30
CA SER A 194 -14.25 -18.92 14.63
C SER A 194 -14.52 -17.58 15.34
N GLY A 195 -14.01 -16.47 14.81
CA GLY A 195 -14.00 -15.17 15.48
C GLY A 195 -12.99 -15.06 16.63
N ARG A 196 -12.29 -16.16 16.93
CA ARG A 196 -11.24 -16.22 17.93
C ARG A 196 -9.89 -15.97 17.28
N VAL A 197 -8.91 -15.60 18.08
CA VAL A 197 -7.56 -15.26 17.62
C VAL A 197 -6.58 -16.38 17.97
N ASN A 198 -5.67 -16.66 17.05
CA ASN A 198 -4.53 -17.53 17.31
C ASN A 198 -3.36 -16.70 17.89
N PRO A 199 -3.04 -16.85 19.20
CA PRO A 199 -1.96 -16.07 19.82
C PRO A 199 -0.59 -16.34 19.21
N LEU A 200 -0.37 -17.53 18.60
CA LEU A 200 0.90 -17.89 17.95
C LEU A 200 1.18 -17.05 16.71
N ALA A 201 0.16 -16.50 16.07
CA ALA A 201 0.27 -15.66 14.88
C ALA A 201 -0.05 -14.19 15.17
N ALA A 202 -0.53 -13.87 16.38
CA ALA A 202 -1.03 -12.55 16.73
C ALA A 202 0.12 -11.52 16.88
N PRO A 203 -0.04 -10.30 16.32
CA PRO A 203 0.86 -9.18 16.59
C PRO A 203 0.68 -8.66 18.03
N LEU A 204 1.65 -7.88 18.53
CA LEU A 204 1.67 -7.40 19.91
C LEU A 204 0.37 -6.71 20.33
N GLY A 205 -0.16 -5.79 19.53
CA GLY A 205 -1.39 -5.08 19.88
C GLY A 205 -2.62 -5.99 20.03
N VAL A 206 -2.67 -7.13 19.32
CA VAL A 206 -3.72 -8.13 19.50
C VAL A 206 -3.46 -8.94 20.77
N LEU A 207 -2.20 -9.28 21.08
CA LEU A 207 -1.84 -9.94 22.34
C LEU A 207 -2.16 -9.07 23.56
N GLU A 208 -1.94 -7.76 23.47
CA GLU A 208 -2.32 -6.80 24.51
C GLU A 208 -3.84 -6.76 24.73
N ALA A 209 -4.62 -6.79 23.64
CA ALA A 209 -6.08 -6.90 23.74
C ALA A 209 -6.52 -8.21 24.39
N LEU A 210 -5.90 -9.34 24.03
CA LEU A 210 -6.18 -10.65 24.62
C LEU A 210 -5.77 -10.74 26.11
N ALA A 211 -4.67 -10.04 26.48
CA ALA A 211 -4.16 -9.98 27.84
C ALA A 211 -4.86 -8.91 28.71
N ALA A 212 -5.98 -8.35 28.23
CA ALA A 212 -6.73 -7.27 28.90
C ALA A 212 -5.85 -6.08 29.31
N GLY A 213 -4.95 -5.65 28.39
CA GLY A 213 -4.05 -4.52 28.57
C GLY A 213 -2.77 -4.83 29.36
N ASN A 214 -2.52 -6.06 29.72
CA ASN A 214 -1.27 -6.44 30.39
C ASN A 214 -0.13 -6.57 29.38
N THR A 215 0.55 -5.43 29.11
CA THR A 215 1.66 -5.34 28.15
C THR A 215 2.85 -6.21 28.52
N ILE A 216 3.10 -6.42 29.82
CA ILE A 216 4.20 -7.25 30.31
C ILE A 216 3.97 -8.70 29.89
N ARG A 217 2.78 -9.25 30.13
CA ARG A 217 2.42 -10.62 29.74
C ARG A 217 2.41 -10.79 28.23
N ALA A 218 1.87 -9.81 27.49
CA ALA A 218 1.84 -9.82 26.02
C ALA A 218 3.26 -9.88 25.43
N ASN A 219 4.19 -9.08 25.94
CA ASN A 219 5.59 -9.05 25.53
C ASN A 219 6.32 -10.34 25.91
N GLN A 220 6.11 -10.85 27.13
CA GLN A 220 6.69 -12.12 27.56
C GLN A 220 6.25 -13.28 26.67
N PHE A 221 4.95 -13.39 26.37
CA PHE A 221 4.41 -14.41 25.46
C PHE A 221 5.03 -14.29 24.05
N MET A 222 5.11 -13.08 23.51
CA MET A 222 5.72 -12.84 22.20
C MET A 222 7.19 -13.25 22.18
N ALA A 223 7.97 -12.89 23.19
CA ALA A 223 9.37 -13.28 23.31
C ALA A 223 9.56 -14.79 23.45
N GLN A 224 8.72 -15.45 24.23
CA GLN A 224 8.75 -16.93 24.37
C GLN A 224 8.38 -17.62 23.06
N ARG A 225 7.33 -17.13 22.35
CA ARG A 225 6.90 -17.66 21.07
C ARG A 225 8.02 -17.57 20.03
N ASP A 226 8.72 -16.43 19.98
CA ASP A 226 9.77 -16.19 18.99
C ASP A 226 11.07 -16.93 19.30
N ALA A 227 11.28 -17.33 20.57
CA ALA A 227 12.48 -18.04 21.04
C ALA A 227 12.37 -19.58 20.98
N THR A 228 11.15 -20.16 20.96
CA THR A 228 10.99 -21.59 21.21
C THR A 228 9.85 -22.21 20.39
N ASP A 229 10.11 -23.39 19.82
CA ASP A 229 9.11 -24.26 19.18
C ASP A 229 8.27 -25.06 20.21
N PHE A 230 8.38 -24.77 21.50
CA PHE A 230 7.81 -25.53 22.61
C PHE A 230 6.49 -24.96 23.14
N LEU A 231 5.75 -25.82 23.84
CA LEU A 231 4.47 -25.55 24.49
C LEU A 231 4.44 -24.22 25.22
N LEU A 232 3.83 -23.24 24.56
CA LEU A 232 3.64 -21.91 25.12
C LEU A 232 2.49 -21.95 26.12
N ASP A 233 2.73 -21.39 27.30
CA ASP A 233 1.68 -21.22 28.28
C ASP A 233 0.74 -20.08 27.87
N GLY A 234 -0.35 -20.44 27.21
CA GLY A 234 -1.44 -19.53 26.86
C GLY A 234 -2.58 -19.52 27.86
N THR A 235 -2.40 -20.14 29.03
CA THR A 235 -3.46 -20.32 30.04
C THR A 235 -3.97 -19.00 30.63
N PHE A 236 -3.21 -17.91 30.50
CA PHE A 236 -3.62 -16.57 30.95
C PHE A 236 -4.55 -15.86 29.95
N PHE A 237 -4.67 -16.34 28.71
CA PHE A 237 -5.66 -15.84 27.77
C PHE A 237 -7.02 -16.50 28.05
N LYS A 238 -8.09 -15.73 27.83
CA LYS A 238 -9.45 -16.27 27.96
C LYS A 238 -9.72 -17.30 26.86
N PRO A 239 -10.05 -18.57 27.20
CA PRO A 239 -10.25 -19.64 26.22
C PRO A 239 -11.31 -19.31 25.15
N GLU A 240 -12.31 -18.51 25.51
CA GLU A 240 -13.36 -18.09 24.59
C GLU A 240 -12.89 -17.13 23.51
N LEU A 241 -11.72 -16.47 23.67
CA LEU A 241 -11.18 -15.50 22.72
C LEU A 241 -10.06 -16.09 21.85
N ILE A 242 -9.54 -17.27 22.19
CA ILE A 242 -8.39 -17.87 21.51
C ILE A 242 -8.75 -19.14 20.75
N ASP A 243 -8.05 -19.38 19.64
CA ASP A 243 -8.17 -20.59 18.83
C ASP A 243 -6.80 -20.91 18.21
N MET A 244 -6.21 -22.02 18.65
CA MET A 244 -4.90 -22.47 18.16
C MET A 244 -4.98 -23.34 16.89
N ALA A 245 -6.13 -23.40 16.24
CA ALA A 245 -6.30 -24.13 15.00
C ALA A 245 -5.44 -23.58 13.88
N VAL A 246 -4.99 -24.45 13.00
CA VAL A 246 -4.24 -24.07 11.79
C VAL A 246 -5.16 -23.30 10.85
N SER A 247 -4.75 -22.11 10.45
CA SER A 247 -5.49 -21.29 9.50
C SER A 247 -5.22 -21.71 8.07
N LYS A 248 -6.28 -21.79 7.25
CA LYS A 248 -6.15 -21.87 5.79
C LYS A 248 -5.98 -20.51 5.14
N SER A 249 -6.22 -19.42 5.87
CA SER A 249 -6.02 -18.05 5.40
C SER A 249 -4.65 -17.55 5.84
N LEU A 250 -3.77 -17.27 4.88
CA LEU A 250 -2.39 -16.90 5.11
C LEU A 250 -2.09 -15.56 4.41
N ARG A 251 -1.18 -14.80 4.99
CA ARG A 251 -0.57 -13.62 4.38
C ARG A 251 0.90 -13.90 4.11
N PHE A 252 1.31 -13.73 2.88
CA PHE A 252 2.69 -13.84 2.42
C PHE A 252 3.22 -12.44 2.15
N GLU A 253 4.37 -12.11 2.72
CA GLU A 253 4.98 -10.79 2.57
C GLU A 253 6.45 -10.93 2.18
N VAL A 254 6.88 -10.12 1.22
CA VAL A 254 8.29 -10.00 0.80
C VAL A 254 8.63 -8.53 0.61
N SER A 255 9.85 -8.15 0.94
CA SER A 255 10.40 -6.83 0.67
C SER A 255 11.53 -6.93 -0.33
N VAL A 256 11.44 -6.19 -1.43
CA VAL A 256 12.46 -6.10 -2.46
C VAL A 256 13.10 -4.72 -2.37
N GLU A 257 14.41 -4.68 -2.21
CA GLU A 257 15.17 -3.44 -2.14
C GLU A 257 15.37 -2.84 -3.54
N LEU A 258 15.18 -1.52 -3.65
CA LEU A 258 15.42 -0.75 -4.87
C LEU A 258 16.81 -0.08 -4.82
N PRO A 259 17.36 0.32 -5.98
CA PRO A 259 18.68 0.94 -6.06
C PRO A 259 18.85 2.25 -5.26
N ASP A 260 17.75 2.94 -4.97
CA ASP A 260 17.72 4.16 -4.16
C ASP A 260 17.63 3.89 -2.64
N GLY A 261 17.69 2.60 -2.23
CA GLY A 261 17.57 2.17 -0.83
C GLY A 261 16.13 2.13 -0.32
N SER A 262 15.14 2.53 -1.10
CA SER A 262 13.74 2.30 -0.77
C SER A 262 13.38 0.80 -0.91
N ARG A 263 12.26 0.37 -0.32
CA ARG A 263 11.84 -1.03 -0.35
C ARG A 263 10.43 -1.15 -0.89
N LEU A 264 10.26 -2.00 -1.88
CA LEU A 264 8.94 -2.39 -2.36
C LEU A 264 8.45 -3.61 -1.58
N GLN A 265 7.47 -3.42 -0.72
CA GLN A 265 6.81 -4.50 0.00
C GLN A 265 5.66 -5.03 -0.84
N ARG A 266 5.64 -6.35 -1.04
CA ARG A 266 4.53 -7.08 -1.67
C ARG A 266 3.90 -7.99 -0.65
N ALA A 267 2.58 -7.96 -0.54
CA ALA A 267 1.84 -8.83 0.35
C ALA A 267 0.65 -9.46 -0.39
N TRP A 268 0.52 -10.78 -0.29
CA TRP A 268 -0.60 -11.52 -0.83
C TRP A 268 -1.37 -12.20 0.29
N GLN A 269 -2.69 -12.05 0.24
CA GLN A 269 -3.61 -12.80 1.09
C GLN A 269 -4.10 -14.02 0.31
N VAL A 270 -3.91 -15.19 0.88
CA VAL A 270 -4.11 -16.47 0.20
C VAL A 270 -4.99 -17.36 1.04
N TYR A 271 -5.96 -18.01 0.43
CA TYR A 271 -6.73 -19.08 1.03
C TYR A 271 -6.24 -20.42 0.53
N TRP A 272 -5.81 -21.28 1.45
CA TRP A 272 -5.21 -22.58 1.17
C TRP A 272 -6.27 -23.63 0.92
N ASP A 273 -6.77 -23.67 -0.30
CA ASP A 273 -7.77 -24.61 -0.77
C ASP A 273 -7.75 -24.62 -2.30
N THR A 274 -8.01 -25.77 -2.92
CA THR A 274 -7.94 -25.91 -4.37
C THR A 274 -8.85 -24.90 -5.07
N ASP A 275 -8.28 -24.13 -5.96
CA ASP A 275 -9.04 -23.20 -6.80
C ASP A 275 -9.66 -23.96 -7.98
N PRO A 276 -10.99 -24.05 -8.07
CA PRO A 276 -11.67 -24.80 -9.13
C PRO A 276 -11.42 -24.23 -10.54
N ARG A 277 -10.92 -22.99 -10.65
CA ARG A 277 -10.65 -22.33 -11.93
C ARG A 277 -9.25 -22.62 -12.46
N THR A 278 -8.26 -22.67 -11.57
CA THR A 278 -6.85 -22.80 -11.93
C THR A 278 -6.24 -24.14 -11.54
N ASN A 279 -6.95 -24.93 -10.76
CA ASN A 279 -6.49 -26.18 -10.14
C ASN A 279 -5.23 -26.02 -9.26
N LEU A 280 -4.92 -24.80 -8.84
CA LEU A 280 -3.86 -24.53 -7.88
C LEU A 280 -4.34 -24.90 -6.46
N PRO A 281 -3.45 -25.38 -5.56
CA PRO A 281 -3.81 -25.72 -4.21
C PRO A 281 -4.05 -24.53 -3.28
N TRP A 282 -4.16 -23.33 -3.86
CA TRP A 282 -4.46 -22.07 -3.18
C TRP A 282 -5.21 -21.10 -4.06
N ARG A 283 -5.91 -20.17 -3.44
CA ARG A 283 -6.58 -19.01 -4.09
C ARG A 283 -6.02 -17.72 -3.54
N VAL A 284 -5.60 -16.81 -4.43
CA VAL A 284 -5.21 -15.46 -4.04
C VAL A 284 -6.47 -14.63 -3.84
N LEU A 285 -6.68 -14.11 -2.63
CA LEU A 285 -7.83 -13.32 -2.25
C LEU A 285 -7.56 -11.82 -2.44
N GLY A 286 -6.33 -11.37 -2.25
CA GLY A 286 -5.95 -9.99 -2.38
C GLY A 286 -4.44 -9.81 -2.55
N LYS A 287 -4.05 -8.75 -3.23
CA LYS A 287 -2.67 -8.34 -3.43
C LYS A 287 -2.50 -6.91 -2.98
N GLN A 288 -1.48 -6.64 -2.20
CA GLN A 288 -1.13 -5.31 -1.71
C GLN A 288 0.30 -4.99 -2.10
N GLN A 289 0.55 -3.71 -2.37
CA GLN A 289 1.87 -3.18 -2.66
C GLN A 289 2.06 -1.90 -1.87
N LEU A 290 3.20 -1.77 -1.20
CA LEU A 290 3.57 -0.60 -0.43
C LEU A 290 5.02 -0.24 -0.74
N LEU A 291 5.27 1.02 -1.07
CA LEU A 291 6.61 1.55 -1.21
C LEU A 291 7.02 2.19 0.13
N LEU A 292 8.02 1.59 0.77
CA LEU A 292 8.59 2.09 2.01
C LEU A 292 9.80 2.97 1.66
N PRO A 293 9.89 4.18 2.20
CA PRO A 293 11.05 5.04 1.96
C PRO A 293 12.32 4.38 2.51
N SER A 294 13.45 4.76 1.93
CA SER A 294 14.76 4.38 2.50
C SER A 294 14.82 4.81 3.96
N PRO A 295 15.26 3.93 4.89
CA PRO A 295 15.58 4.37 6.24
C PRO A 295 16.68 5.42 6.10
N ARG A 296 16.35 6.69 6.35
CA ARG A 296 17.35 7.76 6.38
C ARG A 296 18.40 7.34 7.41
N ALA A 297 19.66 7.26 6.98
CA ALA A 297 20.76 7.22 7.91
C ALA A 297 20.65 8.52 8.75
N VAL A 298 20.32 8.34 10.02
CA VAL A 298 20.31 9.42 11.03
C VAL A 298 21.75 9.71 11.39
#